data_037dc8e6fb393916f3f6a66321ad5ed4
#
_entry.id   037dc8e6fb393916f3f6a66321ad5ed4
#
_cell.length_a   1.000
_cell.length_b   1.000
_cell.length_c   1.000
_cell.angle_alpha   90.00
_cell.angle_beta   90.00
_cell.angle_gamma   90.00
#
_symmetry.space_group_name_H-M   'P 1'
#
loop_
_entity.id
_entity.type
_entity.pdbx_description
1 polymer ?
#
loop_
_entity_poly.entity_id
_entity_poly.type
_entity_poly.pdbx_seq_one_letter_code
_entity_poly.pdbx_strand_id
1 'polypeptide(L)'
;MEKKISFSEMLKKYTMVIVLVFVVIMFSVNTKGVMLLPQNVNNLVAQNAYVFILATGMLFCILTGGNIDLSVGSVVCFVAAVGGKMMVLNSMNPYLTMIVMLLVGIAIGAWQGFWIAYVRIPPFIVTLAGMLAFRGLSNVVLEGQTLAPMPDAYLGLFNNYIPDFLGGGEGFNRTCFVVGIIVCIVYVALVMKNRADRAKKGYSVEAVSYTHLRAHETRHDL
;
A
#
# COMPACT_ATOMS: atom_id res chain seq x y z
N MET A 1 -15.87 28.11 24.49
CA MET A 1 -14.65 28.90 24.28
C MET A 1 -13.76 28.13 23.32
N GLU A 2 -13.66 28.57 22.07
CA GLU A 2 -12.72 27.96 21.13
C GLU A 2 -11.30 28.29 21.57
N LYS A 3 -10.54 27.27 21.92
CA LYS A 3 -9.13 27.41 22.28
C LYS A 3 -8.38 27.82 21.02
N LYS A 4 -7.94 29.06 20.93
CA LYS A 4 -7.07 29.53 19.85
C LYS A 4 -5.82 28.67 19.85
N ILE A 5 -5.71 27.78 18.85
CA ILE A 5 -4.55 26.92 18.67
C ILE A 5 -3.33 27.82 18.47
N SER A 6 -2.33 27.70 19.32
CA SER A 6 -1.08 28.47 19.19
C SER A 6 -0.39 28.11 17.87
N PHE A 7 0.27 29.07 17.23
CA PHE A 7 1.05 28.86 16.00
C PHE A 7 2.06 27.71 16.14
N SER A 8 2.66 27.56 17.31
CA SER A 8 3.57 26.45 17.63
C SER A 8 2.85 25.11 17.67
N GLU A 9 1.62 25.02 18.17
CA GLU A 9 0.82 23.79 18.17
C GLU A 9 0.35 23.42 16.75
N MET A 10 0.01 24.43 15.95
CA MET A 10 -0.35 24.25 14.54
C MET A 10 0.84 23.72 13.73
N LEU A 11 2.04 24.27 13.93
CA LEU A 11 3.27 23.78 13.29
C LEU A 11 3.54 22.34 13.67
N LYS A 12 3.47 21.97 14.95
CA LYS A 12 3.67 20.59 15.40
C LYS A 12 2.63 19.62 14.81
N LYS A 13 1.37 20.05 14.75
CA LYS A 13 0.28 19.22 14.22
C LYS A 13 0.40 18.96 12.72
N TYR A 14 0.84 19.98 11.96
CA TYR A 14 0.90 19.90 10.49
C TYR A 14 2.32 19.77 9.94
N THR A 15 3.32 19.45 10.76
CA THR A 15 4.73 19.33 10.35
C THR A 15 4.91 18.48 9.10
N MET A 16 4.28 17.30 9.04
CA MET A 16 4.39 16.40 7.88
C MET A 16 3.81 17.01 6.60
N VAL A 17 2.68 17.72 6.72
CA VAL A 17 2.05 18.39 5.57
C VAL A 17 2.92 19.56 5.11
N ILE A 18 3.47 20.33 6.04
CA ILE A 18 4.35 21.47 5.74
C ILE A 18 5.62 20.97 5.02
N VAL A 19 6.23 19.91 5.52
CA VAL A 19 7.41 19.29 4.88
C VAL A 19 7.05 18.78 3.49
N LEU A 20 5.90 18.11 3.33
CA LEU A 20 5.44 17.64 2.02
C LEU A 20 5.28 18.81 1.03
N VAL A 21 4.58 19.85 1.43
CA VAL A 21 4.37 21.05 0.60
C VAL A 21 5.71 21.70 0.23
N PHE A 22 6.62 21.83 1.19
CA PHE A 22 7.96 22.37 0.94
C PHE A 22 8.73 21.54 -0.09
N VAL A 23 8.73 20.21 0.04
CA VAL A 23 9.38 19.29 -0.91
C VAL A 23 8.76 19.40 -2.30
N VAL A 24 7.43 19.44 -2.39
CA VAL A 24 6.73 19.60 -3.69
C VAL A 24 7.10 20.92 -4.35
N ILE A 25 7.12 22.03 -3.60
CA ILE A 25 7.52 23.35 -4.13
C ILE A 25 8.97 23.31 -4.59
N MET A 26 9.88 22.80 -3.76
CA MET A 26 11.31 22.71 -4.08
C MET A 26 11.55 21.95 -5.38
N PHE A 27 10.95 20.77 -5.54
CA PHE A 27 11.10 19.99 -6.77
C PHE A 27 10.37 20.61 -7.96
N SER A 28 9.21 21.23 -7.75
CA SER A 28 8.48 21.92 -8.81
C SER A 28 9.29 23.08 -9.41
N VAL A 29 9.95 23.86 -8.55
CA VAL A 29 10.84 24.96 -8.99
C VAL A 29 12.05 24.39 -9.73
N ASN A 30 12.73 23.40 -9.18
CA ASN A 30 13.92 22.78 -9.78
C ASN A 30 13.63 22.14 -11.15
N THR A 31 12.45 21.52 -11.29
CA THR A 31 12.03 20.87 -12.54
C THR A 31 11.27 21.80 -13.49
N LYS A 32 11.21 23.10 -13.20
CA LYS A 32 10.46 24.09 -13.99
C LYS A 32 8.99 23.68 -14.22
N GLY A 33 8.36 23.09 -13.20
CA GLY A 33 6.97 22.64 -13.24
C GLY A 33 6.71 21.26 -13.84
N VAL A 34 7.72 20.62 -14.42
CA VAL A 34 7.56 19.27 -15.04
C VAL A 34 7.05 18.24 -14.04
N MET A 35 7.42 18.34 -12.76
CA MET A 35 6.95 17.44 -11.71
C MET A 35 5.42 17.44 -11.56
N LEU A 36 4.77 18.59 -11.78
CA LEU A 36 3.32 18.75 -11.62
C LEU A 36 2.52 18.40 -12.88
N LEU A 37 3.18 18.05 -13.96
CA LEU A 37 2.48 17.61 -15.16
C LEU A 37 1.65 16.35 -14.85
N PRO A 38 0.40 16.26 -15.35
CA PRO A 38 -0.49 15.13 -15.10
C PRO A 38 0.14 13.77 -15.39
N GLN A 39 0.93 13.68 -16.47
CA GLN A 39 1.65 12.46 -16.84
C GLN A 39 2.66 12.04 -15.76
N ASN A 40 3.42 12.99 -15.21
CA ASN A 40 4.42 12.68 -14.19
C ASN A 40 3.78 12.32 -12.86
N VAL A 41 2.71 13.01 -12.47
CA VAL A 41 1.91 12.66 -11.28
C VAL A 41 1.33 11.25 -11.42
N ASN A 42 0.78 10.91 -12.59
CA ASN A 42 0.27 9.57 -12.86
C ASN A 42 1.38 8.50 -12.76
N ASN A 43 2.55 8.77 -13.33
CA ASN A 43 3.70 7.87 -13.23
C ASN A 43 4.16 7.68 -11.77
N LEU A 44 4.19 8.75 -10.97
CA LEU A 44 4.52 8.65 -9.54
C LEU A 44 3.53 7.78 -8.78
N VAL A 45 2.23 7.93 -9.04
CA VAL A 45 1.19 7.09 -8.42
C VAL A 45 1.33 5.63 -8.87
N ALA A 46 1.50 5.39 -10.16
CA ALA A 46 1.65 4.04 -10.71
C ALA A 46 2.90 3.33 -10.16
N GLN A 47 4.03 4.01 -10.10
CA GLN A 47 5.28 3.46 -9.56
C GLN A 47 5.20 3.14 -8.08
N ASN A 48 4.38 3.86 -7.31
CA ASN A 48 4.23 3.65 -5.86
C ASN A 48 2.95 2.88 -5.50
N ALA A 49 2.16 2.41 -6.47
CA ALA A 49 0.92 1.69 -6.22
C ALA A 49 1.11 0.46 -5.31
N TYR A 50 2.21 -0.29 -5.49
CA TYR A 50 2.54 -1.44 -4.66
C TYR A 50 2.72 -1.07 -3.17
N VAL A 51 3.24 0.13 -2.87
CA VAL A 51 3.42 0.61 -1.50
C VAL A 51 2.08 0.79 -0.80
N PHE A 52 1.05 1.27 -1.49
CA PHE A 52 -0.30 1.40 -0.91
C PHE A 52 -0.90 0.04 -0.56
N ILE A 53 -0.67 -0.98 -1.39
CA ILE A 53 -1.13 -2.36 -1.11
C ILE A 53 -0.40 -2.90 0.12
N LEU A 54 0.92 -2.75 0.18
CA LEU A 54 1.72 -3.19 1.33
C LEU A 54 1.37 -2.44 2.61
N ALA A 55 1.14 -1.13 2.53
CA ALA A 55 0.72 -0.30 3.66
C ALA A 55 -0.64 -0.75 4.21
N THR A 56 -1.57 -1.17 3.34
CA THR A 56 -2.85 -1.73 3.77
C THR A 56 -2.65 -3.04 4.54
N GLY A 57 -1.79 -3.94 4.04
CA GLY A 57 -1.43 -5.18 4.75
C GLY A 57 -0.79 -4.90 6.11
N MET A 58 0.14 -3.94 6.17
CA MET A 58 0.78 -3.51 7.42
C MET A 58 -0.24 -2.93 8.42
N LEU A 59 -1.21 -2.16 7.94
CA LEU A 59 -2.28 -1.62 8.78
C LEU A 59 -3.06 -2.73 9.48
N PHE A 60 -3.37 -3.83 8.79
CA PHE A 60 -4.01 -4.99 9.41
C PHE A 60 -3.14 -5.60 10.52
N CYS A 61 -1.83 -5.74 10.32
CA CYS A 61 -0.91 -6.22 11.35
C CYS A 61 -0.91 -5.31 12.58
N ILE A 62 -0.91 -3.99 12.40
CA ILE A 62 -0.94 -3.02 13.50
C ILE A 62 -2.28 -3.10 14.25
N LEU A 63 -3.40 -3.20 13.54
CA LEU A 63 -4.74 -3.27 14.13
C LEU A 63 -4.97 -4.56 14.95
N THR A 64 -4.28 -5.66 14.66
CA THR A 64 -4.40 -6.94 15.37
C THR A 64 -3.61 -7.02 16.68
N GLY A 65 -3.11 -5.90 17.21
CA GLY A 65 -2.43 -5.87 18.50
C GLY A 65 -1.15 -5.04 18.54
N GLY A 66 -0.99 -4.09 17.63
CA GLY A 66 0.21 -3.24 17.55
C GLY A 66 1.42 -3.96 16.95
N ASN A 67 1.21 -5.05 16.25
CA ASN A 67 2.28 -5.85 15.64
C ASN A 67 2.90 -5.09 14.47
N ILE A 68 4.20 -4.86 14.51
CA ILE A 68 4.94 -4.21 13.44
C ILE A 68 5.67 -5.29 12.62
N ASP A 69 5.40 -5.33 11.32
CA ASP A 69 6.10 -6.24 10.40
C ASP A 69 7.21 -5.48 9.65
N LEU A 70 8.46 -5.75 10.02
CA LEU A 70 9.64 -5.18 9.38
C LEU A 70 10.08 -5.96 8.14
N SER A 71 9.54 -7.15 7.93
CA SER A 71 9.97 -8.05 6.85
C SER A 71 9.34 -7.76 5.49
N VAL A 72 8.26 -6.97 5.44
CA VAL A 72 7.43 -6.73 4.24
C VAL A 72 8.27 -6.46 2.99
N GLY A 73 9.20 -5.52 3.04
CA GLY A 73 10.05 -5.18 1.89
C GLY A 73 10.96 -6.33 1.44
N SER A 74 11.52 -7.08 2.39
CA SER A 74 12.40 -8.22 2.09
C SER A 74 11.64 -9.42 1.55
N VAL A 75 10.43 -9.65 2.05
CA VAL A 75 9.53 -10.68 1.52
C VAL A 75 9.14 -10.37 0.08
N VAL A 76 8.76 -9.12 -0.21
CA VAL A 76 8.47 -8.69 -1.59
C VAL A 76 9.67 -8.90 -2.50
N CYS A 77 10.87 -8.52 -2.05
CA CYS A 77 12.10 -8.71 -2.80
C CYS A 77 12.36 -10.20 -3.09
N PHE A 78 12.20 -11.07 -2.08
CA PHE A 78 12.39 -12.51 -2.24
C PHE A 78 11.35 -13.13 -3.18
N VAL A 79 10.08 -12.80 -3.03
CA VAL A 79 9.01 -13.30 -3.91
C VAL A 79 9.25 -12.83 -5.35
N ALA A 80 9.67 -11.58 -5.55
CA ALA A 80 10.02 -11.05 -6.86
C ALA A 80 11.25 -11.76 -7.46
N ALA A 81 12.26 -12.08 -6.64
CA ALA A 81 13.44 -12.82 -7.08
C ALA A 81 13.06 -14.24 -7.57
N VAL A 82 12.22 -14.94 -6.81
CA VAL A 82 11.70 -16.27 -7.22
C VAL A 82 10.91 -16.17 -8.53
N GLY A 83 9.99 -15.21 -8.62
CA GLY A 83 9.18 -15.00 -9.83
C GLY A 83 10.04 -14.62 -11.05
N GLY A 84 10.99 -13.71 -10.86
CA GLY A 84 11.93 -13.34 -11.92
C GLY A 84 12.76 -14.50 -12.43
N LYS A 85 13.31 -15.32 -11.53
CA LYS A 85 14.07 -16.52 -11.90
C LYS A 85 13.20 -17.51 -12.68
N MET A 86 11.96 -17.73 -12.26
CA MET A 86 11.03 -18.63 -12.94
C MET A 86 10.65 -18.13 -14.34
N MET A 87 10.37 -16.84 -14.50
CA MET A 87 9.92 -16.26 -15.76
C MET A 87 11.07 -16.05 -16.74
N VAL A 88 12.23 -15.53 -16.28
CA VAL A 88 13.33 -15.12 -17.16
C VAL A 88 14.28 -16.29 -17.44
N LEU A 89 14.73 -17.02 -16.40
CA LEU A 89 15.69 -18.11 -16.59
C LEU A 89 15.03 -19.43 -16.99
N ASN A 90 13.88 -19.75 -16.38
CA ASN A 90 13.20 -21.01 -16.65
C ASN A 90 12.11 -20.89 -17.71
N SER A 91 11.89 -19.69 -18.28
CA SER A 91 10.88 -19.44 -19.32
C SER A 91 9.48 -19.97 -18.97
N MET A 92 9.13 -19.96 -17.67
CA MET A 92 7.83 -20.44 -17.21
C MET A 92 6.71 -19.46 -17.58
N ASN A 93 5.51 -20.02 -17.72
CA ASN A 93 4.32 -19.21 -18.01
C ASN A 93 4.11 -18.14 -16.92
N PRO A 94 3.99 -16.84 -17.28
CA PRO A 94 3.84 -15.75 -16.33
C PRO A 94 2.65 -15.91 -15.38
N TYR A 95 1.52 -16.41 -15.85
CA TYR A 95 0.32 -16.63 -15.02
C TYR A 95 0.54 -17.69 -13.95
N LEU A 96 1.18 -18.81 -14.31
CA LEU A 96 1.53 -19.84 -13.36
C LEU A 96 2.54 -19.32 -12.32
N THR A 97 3.52 -18.56 -12.78
CA THR A 97 4.52 -17.95 -11.89
C THR A 97 3.87 -16.98 -10.90
N MET A 98 2.90 -16.20 -11.31
CA MET A 98 2.16 -15.30 -10.40
C MET A 98 1.42 -16.08 -9.30
N ILE A 99 0.83 -17.22 -9.63
CA ILE A 99 0.20 -18.12 -8.64
C ILE A 99 1.25 -18.64 -7.65
N VAL A 100 2.41 -19.06 -8.14
CA VAL A 100 3.52 -19.52 -7.27
C VAL A 100 4.01 -18.38 -6.37
N MET A 101 4.20 -17.18 -6.91
CA MET A 101 4.59 -16.00 -6.12
C MET A 101 3.59 -15.71 -4.99
N LEU A 102 2.31 -15.81 -5.28
CA LEU A 102 1.25 -15.61 -4.28
C LEU A 102 1.33 -16.70 -3.19
N LEU A 103 1.48 -17.97 -3.58
CA LEU A 103 1.59 -19.08 -2.64
C LEU A 103 2.84 -18.97 -1.77
N VAL A 104 3.98 -18.55 -2.33
CA VAL A 104 5.22 -18.30 -1.57
C VAL A 104 4.99 -17.18 -0.54
N GLY A 105 4.36 -16.07 -0.94
CA GLY A 105 4.03 -14.99 -0.02
C GLY A 105 3.14 -15.43 1.13
N ILE A 106 2.09 -16.21 0.83
CA ILE A 106 1.18 -16.78 1.84
C ILE A 106 1.94 -17.73 2.78
N ALA A 107 2.79 -18.59 2.25
CA ALA A 107 3.56 -19.54 3.05
C ALA A 107 4.52 -18.83 4.02
N ILE A 108 5.18 -17.76 3.56
CA ILE A 108 6.05 -16.93 4.40
C ILE A 108 5.24 -16.25 5.51
N GLY A 109 4.11 -15.65 5.15
CA GLY A 109 3.22 -15.01 6.12
C GLY A 109 2.69 -16.00 7.18
N ALA A 110 2.29 -17.20 6.75
CA ALA A 110 1.86 -18.27 7.64
C ALA A 110 3.00 -18.74 8.56
N TRP A 111 4.21 -18.87 8.04
CA TRP A 111 5.39 -19.24 8.81
C TRP A 111 5.74 -18.19 9.88
N GLN A 112 5.76 -16.91 9.53
CA GLN A 112 6.00 -15.84 10.50
C GLN A 112 4.85 -15.74 11.53
N GLY A 113 3.61 -15.84 11.06
CA GLY A 113 2.43 -15.83 11.91
C GLY A 113 2.42 -16.97 12.93
N PHE A 114 2.92 -18.16 12.55
CA PHE A 114 3.07 -19.30 13.46
C PHE A 114 3.99 -18.96 14.65
N TRP A 115 5.16 -18.38 14.40
CA TRP A 115 6.10 -18.01 15.45
C TRP A 115 5.54 -16.93 16.38
N ILE A 116 4.78 -15.98 15.85
CA ILE A 116 4.17 -14.90 16.63
C ILE A 116 2.99 -15.41 17.44
N ALA A 117 2.06 -16.14 16.81
CA ALA A 117 0.79 -16.50 17.44
C ALA A 117 0.90 -17.72 18.36
N TYR A 118 1.63 -18.77 17.95
CA TYR A 118 1.70 -20.03 18.70
C TYR A 118 2.92 -20.10 19.62
N VAL A 119 4.10 -19.71 19.13
CA VAL A 119 5.33 -19.73 19.93
C VAL A 119 5.43 -18.47 20.81
N ARG A 120 4.63 -17.43 20.50
CA ARG A 120 4.55 -16.16 21.26
C ARG A 120 5.87 -15.39 21.28
N ILE A 121 6.65 -15.47 20.21
CA ILE A 121 7.83 -14.63 20.04
C ILE A 121 7.36 -13.22 19.71
N PRO A 122 7.95 -12.17 20.29
CA PRO A 122 7.60 -10.78 19.97
C PRO A 122 7.69 -10.53 18.43
N PRO A 123 6.65 -9.93 17.83
CA PRO A 123 6.57 -9.72 16.37
C PRO A 123 7.79 -9.02 15.78
N PHE A 124 8.32 -8.04 16.48
CA PHE A 124 9.53 -7.32 16.09
C PHE A 124 10.72 -8.26 15.86
N ILE A 125 10.93 -9.25 16.74
CA ILE A 125 12.05 -10.20 16.64
C ILE A 125 11.88 -11.12 15.43
N VAL A 126 10.67 -11.68 15.25
CA VAL A 126 10.36 -12.60 14.15
C VAL A 126 10.51 -11.88 12.80
N THR A 127 9.94 -10.68 12.70
CA THR A 127 9.94 -9.94 11.44
C THR A 127 11.30 -9.35 11.11
N LEU A 128 12.09 -8.93 12.11
CA LEU A 128 13.48 -8.51 11.91
C LEU A 128 14.36 -9.67 11.41
N ALA A 129 14.24 -10.85 12.04
CA ALA A 129 14.93 -12.05 11.59
C ALA A 129 14.48 -12.44 10.15
N GLY A 130 13.17 -12.38 9.88
CA GLY A 130 12.62 -12.58 8.54
C GLY A 130 13.16 -11.59 7.51
N MET A 131 13.25 -10.31 7.87
CA MET A 131 13.83 -9.27 7.00
C MET A 131 15.25 -9.62 6.56
N LEU A 132 16.11 -10.03 7.49
CA LEU A 132 17.49 -10.39 7.20
C LEU A 132 17.58 -11.69 6.40
N ALA A 133 16.80 -12.70 6.79
CA ALA A 133 16.77 -14.01 6.12
C ALA A 133 16.30 -13.88 4.66
N PHE A 134 15.15 -13.25 4.41
CA PHE A 134 14.60 -13.12 3.06
C PHE A 134 15.41 -12.17 2.18
N ARG A 135 16.07 -11.16 2.76
CA ARG A 135 17.02 -10.33 2.03
C ARG A 135 18.25 -11.13 1.57
N GLY A 136 18.79 -11.97 2.45
CA GLY A 136 19.88 -12.88 2.11
C GLY A 136 19.46 -13.91 1.06
N LEU A 137 18.30 -14.56 1.24
CA LEU A 137 17.75 -15.51 0.30
C LEU A 137 17.46 -14.92 -1.08
N SER A 138 17.02 -13.67 -1.16
CA SER A 138 16.86 -12.96 -2.44
C SER A 138 18.16 -12.92 -3.23
N ASN A 139 19.26 -12.57 -2.58
CA ASN A 139 20.57 -12.53 -3.22
C ASN A 139 21.06 -13.92 -3.66
N VAL A 140 20.79 -14.94 -2.85
CA VAL A 140 21.11 -16.34 -3.22
C VAL A 140 20.32 -16.79 -4.44
N VAL A 141 19.01 -16.48 -4.49
CA VAL A 141 18.15 -16.85 -5.63
C VAL A 141 18.59 -16.14 -6.91
N LEU A 142 18.94 -14.86 -6.81
CA LEU A 142 19.37 -14.02 -7.94
C LEU A 142 20.83 -14.29 -8.36
N GLU A 143 21.64 -14.93 -7.52
CA GLU A 143 23.07 -15.15 -7.76
C GLU A 143 23.81 -13.85 -8.09
N GLY A 144 23.34 -12.70 -7.52
CA GLY A 144 23.86 -11.37 -7.80
C GLY A 144 23.53 -10.82 -9.20
N GLN A 145 22.67 -11.49 -9.97
CA GLN A 145 22.31 -11.08 -11.33
C GLN A 145 21.08 -10.18 -11.34
N THR A 146 21.03 -9.28 -12.32
CA THR A 146 19.82 -8.52 -12.64
C THR A 146 19.04 -9.29 -13.70
N LEU A 147 17.82 -9.69 -13.35
CA LEU A 147 16.95 -10.45 -14.26
C LEU A 147 16.14 -9.47 -15.14
N ALA A 148 16.51 -9.37 -16.40
CA ALA A 148 15.82 -8.55 -17.41
C ALA A 148 16.06 -9.11 -18.82
N PRO A 149 15.15 -8.89 -19.77
CA PRO A 149 13.84 -8.25 -19.64
C PRO A 149 12.78 -9.21 -19.04
N MET A 150 11.75 -8.64 -18.41
CA MET A 150 10.58 -9.41 -18.00
C MET A 150 9.72 -9.76 -19.23
N PRO A 151 9.00 -10.89 -19.26
CA PRO A 151 8.13 -11.27 -20.37
C PRO A 151 7.03 -10.24 -20.63
N ASP A 152 6.74 -9.96 -21.91
CA ASP A 152 5.73 -8.98 -22.32
C ASP A 152 4.34 -9.27 -21.76
N ALA A 153 3.98 -10.55 -21.64
CA ALA A 153 2.71 -10.96 -21.04
C ALA A 153 2.60 -10.55 -19.54
N TYR A 154 3.72 -10.56 -18.80
CA TYR A 154 3.76 -10.07 -17.42
C TYR A 154 3.69 -8.54 -17.38
N LEU A 155 4.51 -7.86 -18.21
CA LEU A 155 4.52 -6.41 -18.28
C LEU A 155 3.18 -5.84 -18.73
N GLY A 156 2.50 -6.51 -19.66
CA GLY A 156 1.20 -6.11 -20.16
C GLY A 156 0.10 -6.10 -19.11
N LEU A 157 0.20 -6.94 -18.07
CA LEU A 157 -0.76 -6.97 -16.96
C LEU A 157 -0.61 -5.77 -16.01
N PHE A 158 0.62 -5.27 -15.84
CA PHE A 158 0.92 -4.25 -14.83
C PHE A 158 1.19 -2.86 -15.42
N ASN A 159 1.65 -2.78 -16.66
CA ASN A 159 2.00 -1.51 -17.31
C ASN A 159 0.92 -1.00 -18.25
N ASN A 160 -0.02 -1.84 -18.66
CA ASN A 160 -1.10 -1.41 -19.54
C ASN A 160 -2.19 -0.70 -18.75
N TYR A 161 -2.71 0.36 -19.34
CA TYR A 161 -3.93 0.99 -18.84
C TYR A 161 -5.14 0.08 -19.12
N ILE A 162 -6.14 0.19 -18.26
CA ILE A 162 -7.43 -0.49 -18.49
C ILE A 162 -7.98 0.01 -19.84
N PRO A 163 -8.20 -0.88 -20.83
CA PRO A 163 -8.73 -0.49 -22.11
C PRO A 163 -10.10 0.14 -21.96
N ASP A 164 -10.42 1.13 -22.79
CA ASP A 164 -11.72 1.77 -22.75
C ASP A 164 -12.76 0.94 -23.51
N PHE A 165 -13.50 0.11 -22.77
CA PHE A 165 -14.58 -0.71 -23.29
C PHE A 165 -15.84 0.10 -23.65
N LEU A 166 -15.95 1.34 -23.15
CA LEU A 166 -17.12 2.21 -23.37
C LEU A 166 -16.90 3.26 -24.46
N GLY A 167 -15.76 3.19 -25.16
CA GLY A 167 -15.52 3.99 -26.36
C GLY A 167 -15.36 5.49 -26.11
N GLY A 168 -14.61 5.89 -25.10
CA GLY A 168 -14.17 7.26 -24.88
C GLY A 168 -13.08 7.61 -25.91
N GLY A 169 -13.18 8.77 -26.55
CA GLY A 169 -12.19 9.25 -27.52
C GLY A 169 -10.83 9.55 -26.84
N GLU A 170 -9.86 9.99 -27.63
CA GLU A 170 -8.52 10.33 -27.18
C GLU A 170 -8.56 11.30 -25.99
N GLY A 171 -8.01 10.86 -24.84
CA GLY A 171 -7.81 11.68 -23.64
C GLY A 171 -8.75 11.42 -22.45
N PHE A 172 -9.89 10.75 -22.62
CA PHE A 172 -10.79 10.46 -21.51
C PHE A 172 -11.28 9.00 -21.52
N ASN A 173 -10.79 8.21 -20.56
CA ASN A 173 -11.19 6.82 -20.40
C ASN A 173 -12.53 6.72 -19.62
N ARG A 174 -13.62 6.50 -20.35
CA ARG A 174 -14.99 6.40 -19.78
C ARG A 174 -15.13 5.18 -18.88
N THR A 175 -14.48 4.08 -19.21
CA THR A 175 -14.49 2.87 -18.39
C THR A 175 -13.92 3.13 -17.01
N CYS A 176 -12.76 3.78 -16.91
CA CYS A 176 -12.16 4.15 -15.63
C CYS A 176 -13.05 5.10 -14.81
N PHE A 177 -13.70 6.05 -15.49
CA PHE A 177 -14.60 7.00 -14.83
C PHE A 177 -15.84 6.29 -14.24
N VAL A 178 -16.48 5.42 -15.01
CA VAL A 178 -17.63 4.64 -14.55
C VAL A 178 -17.25 3.69 -13.42
N VAL A 179 -16.12 2.98 -13.53
CA VAL A 179 -15.61 2.11 -12.47
C VAL A 179 -15.33 2.92 -11.21
N GLY A 180 -14.71 4.10 -11.33
CA GLY A 180 -14.48 5.01 -10.21
C GLY A 180 -15.76 5.42 -9.49
N ILE A 181 -16.79 5.80 -10.25
CA ILE A 181 -18.13 6.12 -9.69
C ILE A 181 -18.73 4.91 -8.97
N ILE A 182 -18.70 3.72 -9.59
CA ILE A 182 -19.23 2.49 -8.98
C ILE A 182 -18.52 2.20 -7.66
N VAL A 183 -17.19 2.28 -7.62
CA VAL A 183 -16.41 2.08 -6.39
C VAL A 183 -16.79 3.09 -5.32
N CYS A 184 -16.94 4.37 -5.67
CA CYS A 184 -17.38 5.39 -4.73
C CYS A 184 -18.78 5.12 -4.18
N ILE A 185 -19.74 4.72 -5.05
CA ILE A 185 -21.10 4.38 -4.62
C ILE A 185 -21.10 3.17 -3.69
N VAL A 186 -20.36 2.12 -4.05
CA VAL A 186 -20.22 0.90 -3.21
C VAL A 186 -19.62 1.25 -1.85
N TYR A 187 -18.55 2.06 -1.84
CA TYR A 187 -17.93 2.52 -0.59
C TYR A 187 -18.91 3.29 0.29
N VAL A 188 -19.61 4.28 -0.26
CA VAL A 188 -20.61 5.06 0.48
C VAL A 188 -21.74 4.16 0.99
N ALA A 189 -22.23 3.23 0.17
CA ALA A 189 -23.27 2.28 0.55
C ALA A 189 -22.82 1.37 1.71
N LEU A 190 -21.58 0.86 1.67
CA LEU A 190 -21.02 0.06 2.76
C LEU A 190 -20.85 0.86 4.05
N VAL A 191 -20.38 2.11 3.96
CA VAL A 191 -20.26 3.00 5.12
C VAL A 191 -21.64 3.30 5.71
N MET A 192 -22.62 3.59 4.88
CA MET A 192 -24.00 3.83 5.34
C MET A 192 -24.62 2.59 5.98
N LYS A 193 -24.43 1.40 5.37
CA LYS A 193 -24.90 0.13 5.95
C LYS A 193 -24.27 -0.12 7.32
N ASN A 194 -22.94 -0.01 7.43
CA ASN A 194 -22.24 -0.18 8.71
C ASN A 194 -22.72 0.80 9.79
N ARG A 195 -23.04 2.05 9.39
CA ARG A 195 -23.62 3.04 10.30
C ARG A 195 -25.02 2.67 10.76
N ALA A 196 -25.87 2.24 9.82
CA ALA A 196 -27.23 1.79 10.16
C ALA A 196 -27.21 0.58 11.08
N ASP A 197 -26.30 -0.38 10.86
CA ASP A 197 -26.14 -1.56 11.70
C ASP A 197 -25.59 -1.20 13.10
N ARG A 198 -24.68 -0.24 13.20
CA ARG A 198 -24.21 0.29 14.48
C ARG A 198 -25.32 1.04 15.24
N ALA A 199 -26.08 1.87 14.55
CA ALA A 199 -27.21 2.58 15.15
C ALA A 199 -28.28 1.60 15.70
N LYS A 200 -28.59 0.52 14.95
CA LYS A 200 -29.51 -0.54 15.41
C LYS A 200 -29.01 -1.28 16.66
N LYS A 201 -27.69 -1.41 16.82
CA LYS A 201 -27.03 -2.06 17.96
C LYS A 201 -26.82 -1.12 19.15
N GLY A 202 -27.32 0.13 19.10
CA GLY A 202 -27.19 1.11 20.18
C GLY A 202 -25.80 1.72 20.36
N TYR A 203 -24.89 1.54 19.38
CA TYR A 203 -23.60 2.21 19.41
C TYR A 203 -23.73 3.67 18.97
N SER A 204 -23.00 4.58 19.61
CA SER A 204 -22.95 5.98 19.19
C SER A 204 -22.39 6.09 17.77
N VAL A 205 -23.20 6.65 16.87
CA VAL A 205 -22.80 6.91 15.48
C VAL A 205 -22.25 8.34 15.41
N GLU A 206 -20.95 8.49 15.50
CA GLU A 206 -20.30 9.81 15.37
C GLU A 206 -20.34 10.31 13.91
N ALA A 207 -20.46 11.63 13.73
CA ALA A 207 -20.43 12.23 12.41
C ALA A 207 -19.05 12.01 11.75
N VAL A 208 -19.00 11.80 10.42
CA VAL A 208 -17.76 11.50 9.66
C VAL A 208 -16.65 12.51 9.89
N SER A 209 -17.02 13.74 10.20
CA SER A 209 -16.08 14.86 10.47
C SER A 209 -15.28 14.68 11.76
N TYR A 210 -15.76 13.88 12.73
CA TYR A 210 -15.11 13.75 14.04
C TYR A 210 -14.17 12.57 14.18
N THR A 211 -14.26 11.54 13.31
CA THR A 211 -13.41 10.34 13.43
C THR A 211 -11.93 10.62 13.18
N HIS A 212 -11.59 11.62 12.40
CA HIS A 212 -10.20 12.03 12.19
C HIS A 212 -9.63 12.92 13.30
N LEU A 213 -10.48 13.59 14.07
CA LEU A 213 -10.04 14.49 15.15
C LEU A 213 -9.89 13.76 16.49
N ARG A 214 -10.68 12.73 16.77
CA ARG A 214 -10.68 12.04 18.07
C ARG A 214 -9.63 10.94 18.24
N ALA A 215 -9.04 10.43 17.19
CA ALA A 215 -7.90 9.52 17.27
C ALA A 215 -6.68 10.14 18.02
N HIS A 216 -6.68 11.46 18.20
CA HIS A 216 -5.65 12.19 18.93
C HIS A 216 -6.01 12.56 20.38
N GLU A 217 -7.30 12.54 20.78
CA GLU A 217 -7.70 12.95 22.12
C GLU A 217 -7.64 11.82 23.18
N THR A 218 -7.78 10.56 22.76
CA THR A 218 -7.75 9.42 23.69
C THR A 218 -6.36 9.09 24.25
N ARG A 219 -5.33 9.83 23.88
CA ARG A 219 -3.95 9.62 24.36
C ARG A 219 -3.56 10.46 25.57
N HIS A 220 -4.44 11.32 26.06
CA HIS A 220 -4.15 12.22 27.18
C HIS A 220 -4.85 11.86 28.50
N ASP A 221 -5.68 10.83 28.52
CA ASP A 221 -6.46 10.44 29.70
C ASP A 221 -6.11 9.04 30.26
N LEU A 222 -4.87 8.58 30.06
CA LEU A 222 -4.30 7.40 30.74
C LEU A 222 -2.99 7.75 31.40
#